data_8534d7e67811199c45595000c565fcb2
#
_entry.id   8534d7e67811199c45595000c565fcb2
#
_cell.length_a   1.000
_cell.length_b   1.000
_cell.length_c   1.000
_cell.angle_alpha   90.00
_cell.angle_beta   90.00
_cell.angle_gamma   90.00
#
_symmetry.space_group_name_H-M   'P 1'
#
loop_
_entity.id
_entity.type
_entity.pdbx_description
1 polymer ?
#
loop_
_entity_poly.entity_id
_entity_poly.type
_entity_poly.pdbx_seq_one_letter_code
_entity_poly.pdbx_strand_id
1 'polypeptide(L)'
;SSSQSSDSSNNSGTTQNNQTTSSASGNSSAAGSSQTNTNTASTPSGALSEDEYNKKVADLVAKIYVIKGNFLALLSEFENKIISDYKALPSSQQTNAKKAQIVADNMSYIAGLEAQCDAQVKAVTDELTALMKAQGKDTSLVDAINKAYAQEKELKMAYYISLYK
;
A
#
# COMPACT_ATOMS: atom_id res chain seq x y z
N SER A 1 38.60 -13.39 -37.97
CA SER A 1 38.69 -14.84 -37.75
C SER A 1 37.79 -15.20 -36.58
N SER A 2 36.62 -15.62 -36.88
CA SER A 2 36.14 -17.02 -36.82
C SER A 2 35.93 -17.47 -35.37
N SER A 3 34.87 -17.97 -34.94
CA SER A 3 33.78 -18.78 -35.39
C SER A 3 33.07 -19.33 -34.16
N GLN A 4 31.78 -19.40 -34.26
CA GLN A 4 30.90 -20.57 -34.15
C GLN A 4 30.69 -21.09 -32.74
N SER A 5 29.48 -21.15 -32.34
CA SER A 5 28.29 -21.97 -32.68
C SER A 5 28.05 -23.09 -31.66
N SER A 6 26.80 -23.27 -31.46
CA SER A 6 26.02 -24.52 -31.31
C SER A 6 25.69 -24.86 -29.86
N ASP A 7 24.62 -25.41 -29.49
CA ASP A 7 23.34 -25.83 -30.07
C ASP A 7 22.53 -26.42 -28.92
N SER A 8 21.25 -26.28 -29.04
CA SER A 8 20.15 -27.24 -28.92
C SER A 8 20.14 -28.30 -27.81
N SER A 9 19.01 -28.39 -27.17
CA SER A 9 18.01 -29.49 -27.21
C SER A 9 17.19 -29.47 -25.93
N ASN A 10 15.98 -29.09 -25.96
CA ASN A 10 14.80 -29.92 -26.26
C ASN A 10 14.69 -31.21 -25.46
N ASN A 11 13.78 -31.27 -24.50
CA ASN A 11 12.99 -32.48 -24.36
C ASN A 11 11.62 -32.24 -23.73
N SER A 12 10.67 -32.46 -24.55
CA SER A 12 9.26 -32.68 -24.26
C SER A 12 9.07 -34.00 -23.52
N GLY A 13 8.14 -34.03 -22.59
CA GLY A 13 7.69 -35.25 -21.95
C GLY A 13 6.26 -35.14 -21.47
N THR A 14 5.35 -35.31 -22.38
CA THR A 14 3.93 -35.63 -22.21
C THR A 14 3.76 -37.05 -21.72
N THR A 15 2.83 -37.32 -20.78
CA THR A 15 1.96 -38.48 -20.69
C THR A 15 1.05 -38.33 -19.50
N GLN A 16 -0.20 -37.99 -19.63
CA GLN A 16 -1.42 -38.78 -19.87
C GLN A 16 -1.73 -39.85 -18.80
N ASN A 17 -2.83 -39.56 -18.15
CA ASN A 17 -4.01 -40.41 -18.01
C ASN A 17 -3.88 -41.67 -17.15
N ASN A 18 -4.70 -41.79 -16.10
CA ASN A 18 -5.62 -42.93 -16.05
C ASN A 18 -6.81 -42.68 -15.11
N GLN A 19 -7.94 -42.78 -15.70
CA GLN A 19 -9.26 -42.86 -15.17
C GLN A 19 -9.52 -44.36 -14.83
N THR A 20 -10.07 -44.68 -13.66
CA THR A 20 -10.93 -45.87 -13.55
C THR A 20 -11.90 -45.73 -12.38
N THR A 21 -13.08 -45.66 -12.73
CA THR A 21 -14.41 -46.05 -12.22
C THR A 21 -14.47 -47.31 -11.36
N SER A 22 -15.37 -47.32 -10.41
CA SER A 22 -16.46 -48.30 -10.14
C SER A 22 -16.73 -48.38 -8.64
N SER A 23 -17.84 -47.93 -8.17
CA SER A 23 -19.16 -48.60 -8.01
C SER A 23 -19.24 -49.54 -6.82
N ALA A 24 -20.23 -49.23 -6.05
CA ALA A 24 -21.30 -50.04 -5.49
C ALA A 24 -21.31 -50.28 -3.97
N SER A 25 -22.29 -49.68 -3.36
CA SER A 25 -23.44 -50.33 -2.73
C SER A 25 -23.24 -51.03 -1.38
N GLY A 26 -24.05 -50.62 -0.42
CA GLY A 26 -24.32 -51.37 0.81
C GLY A 26 -24.89 -50.55 1.93
N ASN A 27 -26.09 -50.26 1.86
CA ASN A 27 -27.25 -50.24 2.73
C ASN A 27 -27.04 -50.65 4.20
N SER A 28 -27.52 -49.86 5.15
CA SER A 28 -28.56 -50.12 6.15
C SER A 28 -28.43 -49.30 7.40
N SER A 29 -29.41 -48.48 7.59
CA SER A 29 -30.23 -48.17 8.77
C SER A 29 -29.66 -48.38 10.17
N ALA A 30 -29.67 -47.29 10.96
CA ALA A 30 -30.54 -47.23 12.14
C ALA A 30 -30.46 -45.82 12.79
N ALA A 31 -31.64 -45.32 12.96
CA ALA A 31 -32.14 -44.25 13.81
C ALA A 31 -31.37 -43.91 15.07
N GLY A 32 -31.29 -42.60 15.33
CA GLY A 32 -30.88 -42.06 16.63
C GLY A 32 -30.90 -40.55 16.65
N SER A 33 -32.09 -40.00 16.87
CA SER A 33 -32.43 -38.72 17.53
C SER A 33 -31.54 -37.49 17.33
N SER A 34 -32.06 -36.59 16.54
CA SER A 34 -32.36 -35.20 16.90
C SER A 34 -31.57 -34.57 18.04
N GLN A 35 -30.63 -33.69 17.69
CA GLN A 35 -30.65 -32.34 18.24
C GLN A 35 -30.07 -31.39 17.21
N THR A 36 -30.95 -30.84 16.42
CA THR A 36 -30.76 -29.62 15.66
C THR A 36 -30.52 -28.49 16.66
N ASN A 37 -29.27 -28.24 16.95
CA ASN A 37 -28.91 -26.97 17.55
C ASN A 37 -28.60 -26.01 16.38
N THR A 38 -29.66 -25.59 15.72
CA THR A 38 -29.63 -24.42 14.85
C THR A 38 -29.45 -23.17 15.71
N ASN A 39 -28.22 -22.93 16.14
CA ASN A 39 -27.84 -21.62 16.57
C ASN A 39 -27.55 -20.83 15.30
N THR A 40 -28.62 -20.50 14.59
CA THR A 40 -28.61 -19.47 13.58
C THR A 40 -28.48 -18.16 14.32
N ALA A 41 -27.27 -17.82 14.70
CA ALA A 41 -26.93 -16.43 14.99
C ALA A 41 -27.24 -15.68 13.71
N SER A 42 -28.39 -15.01 13.68
CA SER A 42 -28.74 -14.06 12.64
C SER A 42 -27.66 -12.99 12.64
N THR A 43 -26.70 -13.14 11.75
CA THR A 43 -25.76 -12.09 11.44
C THR A 43 -26.62 -10.91 10.97
N PRO A 44 -26.49 -9.72 11.59
CA PRO A 44 -27.27 -8.56 11.14
C PRO A 44 -26.96 -8.36 9.64
N SER A 45 -28.03 -8.27 8.85
CA SER A 45 -27.97 -8.04 7.42
C SER A 45 -27.15 -6.77 7.16
N GLY A 46 -25.90 -6.92 6.73
CA GLY A 46 -24.96 -5.81 6.45
C GLY A 46 -23.61 -5.90 7.16
N ALA A 47 -23.42 -6.77 8.16
CA ALA A 47 -22.11 -6.97 8.78
C ALA A 47 -21.22 -7.83 7.86
N LEU A 48 -19.97 -7.38 7.65
CA LEU A 48 -18.95 -8.16 6.95
C LEU A 48 -18.52 -9.35 7.80
N SER A 49 -18.08 -10.44 7.14
CA SER A 49 -17.34 -11.48 7.84
C SER A 49 -16.02 -10.93 8.37
N GLU A 50 -15.43 -11.60 9.36
CA GLU A 50 -14.15 -11.20 9.91
C GLU A 50 -13.04 -11.17 8.84
N ASP A 51 -13.04 -12.15 7.92
CA ASP A 51 -12.07 -12.20 6.81
C ASP A 51 -12.26 -11.06 5.82
N GLU A 52 -13.50 -10.73 5.45
CA GLU A 52 -13.79 -9.58 4.58
C GLU A 52 -13.42 -8.26 5.24
N TYR A 53 -13.70 -8.11 6.53
CA TYR A 53 -13.30 -6.94 7.30
C TYR A 53 -11.77 -6.79 7.31
N ASN A 54 -11.04 -7.83 7.69
CA ASN A 54 -9.58 -7.82 7.75
C ASN A 54 -8.96 -7.51 6.37
N LYS A 55 -9.54 -8.06 5.30
CA LYS A 55 -9.10 -7.75 3.94
C LYS A 55 -9.30 -6.28 3.59
N LYS A 56 -10.46 -5.71 3.89
CA LYS A 56 -10.74 -4.28 3.63
C LYS A 56 -9.81 -3.37 4.44
N VAL A 57 -9.55 -3.69 5.70
CA VAL A 57 -8.58 -2.96 6.53
C VAL A 57 -7.19 -3.01 5.90
N ALA A 58 -6.72 -4.18 5.49
CA ALA A 58 -5.42 -4.34 4.84
C ALA A 58 -5.33 -3.57 3.53
N ASP A 59 -6.38 -3.58 2.71
CA ASP A 59 -6.44 -2.84 1.44
C ASP A 59 -6.38 -1.32 1.68
N LEU A 60 -7.06 -0.79 2.70
CA LEU A 60 -7.02 0.63 3.06
C LEU A 60 -5.66 1.05 3.62
N VAL A 61 -5.06 0.23 4.47
CA VAL A 61 -3.69 0.48 4.97
C VAL A 61 -2.69 0.48 3.81
N ALA A 62 -2.80 -0.46 2.87
CA ALA A 62 -1.97 -0.51 1.67
C ALA A 62 -2.09 0.77 0.81
N LYS A 63 -3.30 1.33 0.67
CA LYS A 63 -3.49 2.62 -0.02
C LYS A 63 -2.69 3.76 0.62
N ILE A 64 -2.62 3.81 1.95
CA ILE A 64 -1.83 4.82 2.66
C ILE A 64 -0.34 4.70 2.31
N TYR A 65 0.20 3.47 2.26
CA TYR A 65 1.59 3.25 1.85
C TYR A 65 1.85 3.69 0.40
N VAL A 66 0.91 3.44 -0.51
CA VAL A 66 1.02 3.91 -1.91
C VAL A 66 1.01 5.43 -1.98
N ILE A 67 0.11 6.11 -1.26
CA ILE A 67 0.04 7.59 -1.20
C ILE A 67 1.37 8.15 -0.69
N LYS A 68 1.92 7.60 0.39
CA LYS A 68 3.21 8.00 0.96
C LYS A 68 4.35 7.78 -0.03
N GLY A 69 4.38 6.64 -0.70
CA GLY A 69 5.39 6.33 -1.72
C GLY A 69 5.37 7.31 -2.88
N ASN A 70 4.19 7.65 -3.37
CA ASN A 70 4.03 8.66 -4.44
C ASN A 70 4.48 10.05 -3.98
N PHE A 71 4.16 10.44 -2.76
CA PHE A 71 4.61 11.72 -2.21
C PHE A 71 6.15 11.78 -2.10
N LEU A 72 6.80 10.72 -1.61
CA LEU A 72 8.26 10.62 -1.54
C LEU A 72 8.91 10.67 -2.92
N ALA A 73 8.31 10.04 -3.94
CA ALA A 73 8.78 10.12 -5.32
C ALA A 73 8.74 11.56 -5.85
N LEU A 74 7.62 12.26 -5.64
CA LEU A 74 7.46 13.66 -6.05
C LEU A 74 8.46 14.59 -5.33
N LEU A 75 8.73 14.36 -4.05
CA LEU A 75 9.76 15.10 -3.32
C LEU A 75 11.16 14.85 -3.88
N SER A 76 11.47 13.60 -4.26
CA SER A 76 12.75 13.26 -4.87
C SER A 76 12.93 13.90 -6.25
N GLU A 77 11.89 13.90 -7.08
CA GLU A 77 11.90 14.61 -8.37
C GLU A 77 12.12 16.10 -8.18
N PHE A 78 11.46 16.69 -7.19
CA PHE A 78 11.61 18.09 -6.85
C PHE A 78 13.04 18.41 -6.37
N GLU A 79 13.62 17.59 -5.52
CA GLU A 79 15.01 17.73 -5.07
C GLU A 79 15.99 17.69 -6.26
N ASN A 80 15.81 16.73 -7.15
CA ASN A 80 16.62 16.63 -8.37
C ASN A 80 16.49 17.88 -9.25
N LYS A 81 15.26 18.42 -9.37
CA LYS A 81 15.03 19.68 -10.10
C LYS A 81 15.79 20.84 -9.49
N ILE A 82 15.72 21.02 -8.17
CA ILE A 82 16.46 22.09 -7.46
C ILE A 82 17.97 21.96 -7.70
N ILE A 83 18.50 20.74 -7.59
CA ILE A 83 19.92 20.47 -7.82
C ILE A 83 20.30 20.79 -9.27
N SER A 84 19.47 20.43 -10.22
CA SER A 84 19.68 20.70 -11.65
C SER A 84 19.66 22.21 -11.93
N ASP A 85 18.65 22.91 -11.42
CA ASP A 85 18.50 24.36 -11.58
C ASP A 85 19.71 25.12 -10.99
N TYR A 86 20.18 24.70 -9.81
CA TYR A 86 21.37 25.27 -9.19
C TYR A 86 22.65 25.02 -10.00
N LYS A 87 22.84 23.80 -10.52
CA LYS A 87 23.98 23.44 -11.35
C LYS A 87 24.00 24.14 -12.71
N ALA A 88 22.82 24.49 -13.23
CA ALA A 88 22.69 25.23 -14.48
C ALA A 88 23.10 26.71 -14.37
N LEU A 89 23.25 27.23 -13.15
CA LEU A 89 23.72 28.61 -12.94
C LEU A 89 25.20 28.78 -13.32
N PRO A 90 25.62 29.98 -13.78
CA PRO A 90 27.01 30.29 -13.90
C PRO A 90 27.77 30.08 -12.58
N SER A 91 29.02 29.62 -12.64
CA SER A 91 29.79 29.28 -11.44
C SER A 91 29.90 30.44 -10.42
N SER A 92 29.89 31.69 -10.89
CA SER A 92 29.88 32.89 -10.04
C SER A 92 28.57 33.08 -9.26
N GLN A 93 27.50 32.43 -9.68
CA GLN A 93 26.17 32.46 -9.03
C GLN A 93 25.88 31.22 -8.20
N GLN A 94 26.72 30.19 -8.25
CA GLN A 94 26.57 28.97 -7.46
C GLN A 94 27.03 29.22 -6.01
N THR A 95 26.23 29.98 -5.27
CA THR A 95 26.47 30.32 -3.88
C THR A 95 25.43 29.67 -2.97
N ASN A 96 25.78 29.54 -1.68
CA ASN A 96 24.83 29.05 -0.67
C ASN A 96 23.59 29.95 -0.58
N ALA A 97 23.74 31.25 -0.70
CA ALA A 97 22.64 32.21 -0.71
C ALA A 97 21.68 31.96 -1.89
N LYS A 98 22.22 31.68 -3.09
CA LYS A 98 21.42 31.39 -4.27
C LYS A 98 20.71 30.05 -4.15
N LYS A 99 21.37 29.03 -3.59
CA LYS A 99 20.76 27.75 -3.28
C LYS A 99 19.58 27.90 -2.33
N ALA A 100 19.76 28.63 -1.23
CA ALA A 100 18.70 28.91 -0.27
C ALA A 100 17.53 29.68 -0.90
N GLN A 101 17.80 30.61 -1.80
CA GLN A 101 16.76 31.33 -2.55
C GLN A 101 15.95 30.40 -3.45
N ILE A 102 16.59 29.52 -4.23
CA ILE A 102 15.89 28.54 -5.09
C ILE A 102 14.96 27.66 -4.25
N VAL A 103 15.43 27.21 -3.09
CA VAL A 103 14.60 26.43 -2.17
C VAL A 103 13.41 27.23 -1.67
N ALA A 104 13.66 28.48 -1.20
CA ALA A 104 12.59 29.34 -0.68
C ALA A 104 11.52 29.64 -1.75
N ASP A 105 11.94 29.92 -2.98
CA ASP A 105 11.04 30.20 -4.11
C ASP A 105 10.14 29.00 -4.46
N ASN A 106 10.57 27.79 -4.09
CA ASN A 106 9.84 26.57 -4.37
C ASN A 106 9.11 25.98 -3.13
N MET A 107 9.18 26.61 -1.97
CA MET A 107 8.54 26.12 -0.73
C MET A 107 7.02 26.00 -0.86
N SER A 108 6.37 26.86 -1.62
CA SER A 108 4.92 26.79 -1.86
C SER A 108 4.54 25.53 -2.63
N TYR A 109 5.38 25.06 -3.53
CA TYR A 109 5.18 23.82 -4.26
C TYR A 109 5.23 22.60 -3.31
N ILE A 110 6.24 22.55 -2.44
CA ILE A 110 6.34 21.49 -1.41
C ILE A 110 5.12 21.49 -0.49
N ALA A 111 4.70 22.66 -0.02
CA ALA A 111 3.51 22.79 0.82
C ALA A 111 2.24 22.31 0.10
N GLY A 112 2.13 22.56 -1.20
CA GLY A 112 1.04 22.06 -2.05
C GLY A 112 1.05 20.54 -2.16
N LEU A 113 2.21 19.92 -2.38
CA LEU A 113 2.36 18.46 -2.41
C LEU A 113 2.01 17.83 -1.06
N GLU A 114 2.45 18.43 0.02
CA GLU A 114 2.14 17.99 1.39
C GLU A 114 0.63 18.04 1.65
N ALA A 115 -0.02 19.15 1.32
CA ALA A 115 -1.46 19.30 1.48
C ALA A 115 -2.25 18.26 0.67
N GLN A 116 -1.82 17.94 -0.55
CA GLN A 116 -2.43 16.88 -1.35
C GLN A 116 -2.26 15.50 -0.72
N CYS A 117 -1.07 15.19 -0.21
CA CYS A 117 -0.82 13.93 0.49
C CYS A 117 -1.67 13.82 1.75
N ASP A 118 -1.74 14.88 2.56
CA ASP A 118 -2.56 14.93 3.77
C ASP A 118 -4.04 14.70 3.47
N ALA A 119 -4.57 15.32 2.42
CA ALA A 119 -5.96 15.14 2.01
C ALA A 119 -6.25 13.70 1.58
N GLN A 120 -5.33 13.06 0.85
CA GLN A 120 -5.49 11.67 0.41
C GLN A 120 -5.39 10.69 1.59
N VAL A 121 -4.45 10.88 2.50
CA VAL A 121 -4.32 10.06 3.72
C VAL A 121 -5.55 10.22 4.59
N LYS A 122 -6.04 11.46 4.77
CA LYS A 122 -7.25 11.72 5.53
C LYS A 122 -8.47 11.02 4.94
N ALA A 123 -8.65 11.04 3.62
CA ALA A 123 -9.75 10.36 2.96
C ALA A 123 -9.74 8.86 3.25
N VAL A 124 -8.56 8.22 3.21
CA VAL A 124 -8.42 6.78 3.51
C VAL A 124 -8.64 6.49 4.99
N THR A 125 -8.11 7.31 5.90
CA THR A 125 -8.32 7.12 7.34
C THR A 125 -9.76 7.39 7.76
N ASP A 126 -10.47 8.30 7.11
CA ASP A 126 -11.90 8.52 7.31
C ASP A 126 -12.72 7.29 6.84
N GLU A 127 -12.38 6.70 5.69
CA GLU A 127 -13.00 5.46 5.19
C GLU A 127 -12.74 4.29 6.15
N LEU A 128 -11.51 4.15 6.65
CA LEU A 128 -11.14 3.13 7.63
C LEU A 128 -11.90 3.30 8.96
N THR A 129 -12.04 4.55 9.43
CA THR A 129 -12.83 4.88 10.63
C THR A 129 -14.29 4.48 10.46
N ALA A 130 -14.89 4.80 9.31
CA ALA A 130 -16.27 4.45 9.01
C ALA A 130 -16.46 2.93 8.96
N LEU A 131 -15.53 2.20 8.33
CA LEU A 131 -15.53 0.74 8.28
C LEU A 131 -15.46 0.12 9.69
N MET A 132 -14.56 0.60 10.54
CA MET A 132 -14.40 0.09 11.90
C MET A 132 -15.64 0.35 12.75
N LYS A 133 -16.19 1.55 12.70
CA LYS A 133 -17.42 1.90 13.42
C LYS A 133 -18.62 1.08 12.96
N ALA A 134 -18.78 0.87 11.66
CA ALA A 134 -19.84 0.03 11.10
C ALA A 134 -19.77 -1.43 11.56
N GLN A 135 -18.58 -1.93 11.86
CA GLN A 135 -18.35 -3.27 12.37
C GLN A 135 -18.28 -3.33 13.91
N GLY A 136 -18.55 -2.24 14.60
CA GLY A 136 -18.46 -2.16 16.07
C GLY A 136 -17.04 -2.36 16.61
N LYS A 137 -16.02 -2.09 15.79
CA LYS A 137 -14.61 -2.22 16.17
C LYS A 137 -14.08 -0.91 16.76
N ASP A 138 -13.04 -1.05 17.56
CA ASP A 138 -12.25 0.05 18.09
C ASP A 138 -11.48 0.77 16.98
N THR A 139 -11.35 2.11 17.07
CA THR A 139 -10.66 2.95 16.09
C THR A 139 -9.22 3.27 16.44
N SER A 140 -8.64 2.64 17.44
CA SER A 140 -7.27 2.90 17.90
C SER A 140 -6.21 2.69 16.82
N LEU A 141 -6.46 1.80 15.85
CA LEU A 141 -5.58 1.62 14.69
C LEU A 141 -5.50 2.91 13.85
N VAL A 142 -6.59 3.62 13.66
CA VAL A 142 -6.61 4.90 12.93
C VAL A 142 -5.79 5.95 13.65
N ASP A 143 -5.92 6.03 14.97
CA ASP A 143 -5.12 6.95 15.80
C ASP A 143 -3.62 6.63 15.70
N ALA A 144 -3.27 5.35 15.73
CA ALA A 144 -1.89 4.90 15.55
C ALA A 144 -1.34 5.26 14.16
N ILE A 145 -2.12 5.08 13.11
CA ILE A 145 -1.76 5.44 11.73
C ILE A 145 -1.55 6.94 11.60
N ASN A 146 -2.47 7.75 12.10
CA ASN A 146 -2.37 9.20 12.07
C ASN A 146 -1.16 9.72 12.83
N LYS A 147 -0.87 9.14 14.00
CA LYS A 147 0.31 9.48 14.79
C LYS A 147 1.61 9.14 14.06
N ALA A 148 1.71 7.92 13.52
CA ALA A 148 2.87 7.50 12.75
C ALA A 148 3.09 8.39 11.52
N TYR A 149 2.02 8.71 10.80
CA TYR A 149 2.07 9.61 9.65
C TYR A 149 2.58 11.00 10.01
N ALA A 150 2.07 11.61 11.09
CA ALA A 150 2.52 12.90 11.59
C ALA A 150 4.01 12.90 11.96
N GLN A 151 4.48 11.85 12.65
CA GLN A 151 5.88 11.69 13.02
C GLN A 151 6.79 11.55 11.78
N GLU A 152 6.37 10.79 10.78
CA GLU A 152 7.12 10.64 9.54
C GLU A 152 7.23 11.97 8.77
N LYS A 153 6.17 12.78 8.77
CA LYS A 153 6.19 14.13 8.18
C LYS A 153 7.19 15.03 8.87
N GLU A 154 7.19 15.06 10.20
CA GLU A 154 8.14 15.86 10.99
C GLU A 154 9.58 15.48 10.69
N LEU A 155 9.87 14.17 10.65
CA LEU A 155 11.20 13.66 10.32
C LEU A 155 11.64 14.05 8.90
N LYS A 156 10.73 13.97 7.93
CA LYS A 156 11.01 14.39 6.54
C LYS A 156 11.24 15.88 6.44
N MET A 157 10.44 16.70 7.08
CA MET A 157 10.61 18.15 7.11
C MET A 157 11.95 18.53 7.75
N ALA A 158 12.29 17.92 8.89
CA ALA A 158 13.59 18.14 9.55
C ALA A 158 14.77 17.74 8.65
N TYR A 159 14.65 16.64 7.93
CA TYR A 159 15.66 16.21 6.95
C TYR A 159 15.86 17.26 5.85
N TYR A 160 14.78 17.72 5.21
CA TYR A 160 14.90 18.73 4.16
C TYR A 160 15.45 20.05 4.66
N ILE A 161 15.03 20.50 5.83
CA ILE A 161 15.59 21.72 6.45
C ILE A 161 17.09 21.55 6.70
N SER A 162 17.55 20.37 7.10
CA SER A 162 18.97 20.11 7.37
C SER A 162 19.85 20.15 6.12
N LEU A 163 19.29 19.80 4.95
CA LEU A 163 20.03 19.83 3.69
C LEU A 163 20.37 21.24 3.20
N TYR A 164 19.65 22.26 3.71
CA TYR A 164 19.75 23.63 3.22
C TYR A 164 20.32 24.61 4.25
N LYS A 165 20.77 24.12 5.40
CA LYS A 165 21.57 24.84 6.37
C LYS A 165 23.04 24.69 6.06
#